data_78d78370c31cb1321b1ec1f667a1a7ab
#
_entry.id   78d78370c31cb1321b1ec1f667a1a7ab
#
_cell.length_a   1.000
_cell.length_b   1.000
_cell.length_c   1.000
_cell.angle_alpha   90.00
_cell.angle_beta   90.00
_cell.angle_gamma   90.00
#
_symmetry.space_group_name_H-M   'P 1'
#
loop_
_entity.id
_entity.type
_entity.pdbx_description
1 polymer ?
#
loop_
_entity_poly.entity_id
_entity_poly.type
_entity_poly.pdbx_seq_one_letter_code
_entity_poly.pdbx_strand_id
1 'polypeptide(L)'
;MTKGAALQSFFDSIMTSYAASAVPDNATLPYLTYDFITSAWDGGEVGLTVNMWFRTTSEKEPNAAVDKLSKAIGLGGVQIPCDDGVIWLKRGSPWAQSLTDATDKTIKRRYINVTAEYLTLN
;
A
#
# COMPACT_ATOMS: atom_id res chain seq x y z
N MET A 1 -2.82 18.56 2.50
CA MET A 1 -3.53 17.27 2.63
C MET A 1 -3.35 16.68 4.01
N THR A 2 -4.38 16.08 4.55
CA THR A 2 -4.23 15.25 5.74
C THR A 2 -3.36 14.03 5.44
N LYS A 3 -2.89 13.36 6.49
CA LYS A 3 -2.13 12.11 6.32
C LYS A 3 -2.90 11.07 5.53
N GLY A 4 -4.20 10.90 5.84
CA GLY A 4 -5.04 9.95 5.12
C GLY A 4 -5.20 10.30 3.65
N ALA A 5 -5.45 11.57 3.33
CA ALA A 5 -5.58 12.02 1.95
C ALA A 5 -4.26 11.87 1.18
N ALA A 6 -3.13 12.12 1.83
CA ALA A 6 -1.81 11.97 1.21
C ALA A 6 -1.52 10.51 0.87
N LEU A 7 -1.79 9.58 1.79
CA LEU A 7 -1.63 8.15 1.54
C LEU A 7 -2.59 7.67 0.44
N GLN A 8 -3.86 8.08 0.49
CA GLN A 8 -4.84 7.71 -0.52
C GLN A 8 -4.39 8.16 -1.92
N SER A 9 -3.92 9.40 -2.03
CA SER A 9 -3.42 9.93 -3.31
C SER A 9 -2.22 9.15 -3.82
N PHE A 10 -1.30 8.78 -2.93
CA PHE A 10 -0.12 8.00 -3.33
C PHE A 10 -0.53 6.63 -3.85
N PHE A 11 -1.34 5.89 -3.09
CA PHE A 11 -1.74 4.53 -3.51
C PHE A 11 -2.62 4.55 -4.74
N ASP A 12 -3.49 5.57 -4.90
CA ASP A 12 -4.28 5.73 -6.11
C ASP A 12 -3.42 5.95 -7.36
N SER A 13 -2.22 6.50 -7.21
CA SER A 13 -1.30 6.63 -8.34
C SER A 13 -0.75 5.28 -8.83
N ILE A 14 -0.86 4.24 -7.99
CA ILE A 14 -0.41 2.88 -8.33
C ILE A 14 -1.55 2.11 -8.99
N MET A 15 -2.71 2.05 -8.33
CA MET A 15 -3.91 1.38 -8.81
C MET A 15 -5.10 1.80 -7.95
N THR A 16 -6.31 1.42 -8.34
CA THR A 16 -7.49 1.66 -7.51
C THR A 16 -7.23 1.20 -6.09
N SER A 17 -7.40 2.08 -5.12
CA SER A 17 -7.00 1.81 -3.74
C SER A 17 -8.06 2.26 -2.74
N TYR A 18 -8.08 1.57 -1.61
CA TYR A 18 -8.95 1.88 -0.48
C TYR A 18 -8.19 1.65 0.82
N ALA A 19 -8.46 2.49 1.82
CA ALA A 19 -8.09 2.12 3.18
C ALA A 19 -8.79 0.81 3.54
N ALA A 20 -8.11 -0.08 4.27
CA ALA A 20 -8.62 -1.43 4.51
C ALA A 20 -9.99 -1.45 5.21
N SER A 21 -10.29 -0.41 6.01
CA SER A 21 -11.56 -0.26 6.73
C SER A 21 -12.68 0.41 5.90
N ALA A 22 -12.39 0.81 4.66
CA ALA A 22 -13.31 1.63 3.85
C ALA A 22 -13.46 1.09 2.43
N VAL A 23 -13.43 -0.23 2.26
CA VAL A 23 -13.65 -0.87 0.96
C VAL A 23 -15.15 -0.88 0.67
N PRO A 24 -15.60 -0.28 -0.46
CA PRO A 24 -17.03 -0.33 -0.81
C PRO A 24 -17.50 -1.76 -1.09
N ASP A 25 -18.74 -2.05 -0.76
CA ASP A 25 -19.34 -3.37 -1.01
C ASP A 25 -19.33 -3.75 -2.49
N ASN A 26 -19.40 -2.75 -3.37
CA ASN A 26 -19.42 -2.95 -4.82
C ASN A 26 -18.02 -2.82 -5.46
N ALA A 27 -16.95 -2.84 -4.68
CA ALA A 27 -15.60 -2.76 -5.22
C ALA A 27 -15.32 -3.95 -6.14
N THR A 28 -14.70 -3.66 -7.28
CA THR A 28 -14.35 -4.69 -8.27
C THR A 28 -12.84 -4.85 -8.36
N LEU A 29 -12.40 -6.09 -8.55
CA LEU A 29 -10.99 -6.39 -8.76
C LEU A 29 -10.50 -5.88 -10.12
N PRO A 30 -9.25 -5.44 -10.26
CA PRO A 30 -8.22 -5.42 -9.22
C PRO A 30 -8.30 -4.16 -8.36
N TYR A 31 -7.90 -4.28 -7.10
CA TYR A 31 -7.71 -3.12 -6.23
C TYR A 31 -6.68 -3.42 -5.14
N LEU A 32 -6.23 -2.37 -4.49
CA LEU A 32 -5.26 -2.43 -3.40
C LEU A 32 -5.94 -1.90 -2.13
N THR A 33 -5.66 -2.52 -1.01
CA THR A 33 -6.00 -1.97 0.30
C THR A 33 -4.73 -1.70 1.10
N TYR A 34 -4.79 -0.70 1.96
CA TYR A 34 -3.68 -0.39 2.86
C TYR A 34 -4.21 -0.15 4.26
N ASP A 35 -3.44 -0.57 5.25
CA ASP A 35 -3.75 -0.25 6.63
C ASP A 35 -3.48 1.23 6.88
N PHE A 36 -4.43 1.93 7.50
CA PHE A 36 -4.24 3.31 7.86
C PHE A 36 -3.85 3.40 9.34
N ILE A 37 -2.54 3.39 9.57
CA ILE A 37 -1.95 3.52 10.91
C ILE A 37 -1.15 4.82 10.90
N THR A 38 -1.39 5.69 11.86
CA THR A 38 -0.72 6.99 11.95
C THR A 38 0.19 7.07 13.15
N SER A 39 1.16 7.95 13.06
CA SER A 39 2.10 8.27 14.12
C SER A 39 2.53 9.73 13.94
N ALA A 40 3.49 10.16 14.74
CA ALA A 40 4.07 11.51 14.67
C ALA A 40 5.59 11.41 14.79
N TRP A 41 6.27 12.54 14.81
CA TRP A 41 7.73 12.63 14.74
C TRP A 41 8.46 11.72 15.75
N ASP A 42 7.93 11.61 16.93
CA ASP A 42 8.55 10.84 18.02
C ASP A 42 8.10 9.37 18.05
N GLY A 43 7.25 8.95 17.12
CA GLY A 43 6.67 7.59 17.13
C GLY A 43 7.52 6.53 16.41
N GLY A 44 8.52 6.93 15.64
CA GLY A 44 9.33 5.99 14.86
C GLY A 44 8.58 5.38 13.67
N GLU A 45 9.06 4.25 13.18
CA GLU A 45 8.47 3.57 12.04
C GLU A 45 7.26 2.72 12.46
N VAL A 46 6.24 2.72 11.61
CA VAL A 46 5.08 1.82 11.73
C VAL A 46 4.92 1.02 10.45
N GLY A 47 4.41 -0.21 10.57
CA GLY A 47 4.13 -1.04 9.41
C GLY A 47 2.76 -0.72 8.82
N LEU A 48 2.72 -0.53 7.51
CA LEU A 48 1.48 -0.41 6.76
C LEU A 48 1.39 -1.63 5.87
N THR A 49 0.50 -2.56 6.20
CA THR A 49 0.27 -3.72 5.35
C THR A 49 -0.53 -3.31 4.12
N VAL A 50 -0.02 -3.66 2.96
CA VAL A 50 -0.69 -3.44 1.69
C VAL A 50 -1.07 -4.79 1.11
N ASN A 51 -2.31 -4.92 0.66
CA ASN A 51 -2.76 -6.09 -0.06
C ASN A 51 -3.28 -5.67 -1.42
N MET A 52 -2.84 -6.40 -2.46
CA MET A 52 -3.36 -6.23 -3.82
C MET A 52 -4.12 -7.49 -4.20
N TRP A 53 -5.33 -7.32 -4.73
CA TRP A 53 -6.17 -8.44 -5.18
C TRP A 53 -6.43 -8.34 -6.66
N PHE A 54 -6.34 -9.50 -7.33
CA PHE A 54 -6.51 -9.62 -8.78
C PHE A 54 -7.40 -10.83 -9.10
N ARG A 55 -8.21 -10.70 -10.14
CA ARG A 55 -8.92 -11.85 -10.71
C ARG A 55 -8.19 -12.27 -11.97
N THR A 56 -7.32 -13.26 -11.84
CA THR A 56 -6.49 -13.78 -12.94
C THR A 56 -5.89 -15.13 -12.57
N THR A 57 -5.58 -15.94 -13.56
CA THR A 57 -4.79 -17.15 -13.36
C THR A 57 -3.31 -16.93 -13.67
N SER A 58 -2.96 -15.77 -14.22
CA SER A 58 -1.59 -15.39 -14.57
C SER A 58 -0.93 -14.60 -13.45
N GLU A 59 0.37 -14.75 -13.29
CA GLU A 59 1.18 -13.96 -12.36
C GLU A 59 1.60 -12.60 -12.95
N LYS A 60 1.36 -12.38 -14.25
CA LYS A 60 1.91 -11.22 -14.98
C LYS A 60 1.40 -9.88 -14.43
N GLU A 61 0.08 -9.74 -14.32
CA GLU A 61 -0.52 -8.49 -13.83
C GLU A 61 -0.17 -8.22 -12.36
N PRO A 62 -0.31 -9.22 -11.44
CA PRO A 62 0.10 -9.00 -10.06
C PRO A 62 1.58 -8.62 -9.91
N ASN A 63 2.48 -9.28 -10.64
CA ASN A 63 3.90 -8.96 -10.58
C ASN A 63 4.18 -7.54 -11.07
N ALA A 64 3.51 -7.12 -12.15
CA ALA A 64 3.67 -5.77 -12.68
C ALA A 64 3.21 -4.70 -11.69
N ALA A 65 2.10 -4.95 -10.98
CA ALA A 65 1.60 -4.02 -9.98
C ALA A 65 2.53 -3.88 -8.77
N VAL A 66 3.08 -5.00 -8.30
CA VAL A 66 4.08 -4.99 -7.21
C VAL A 66 5.32 -4.22 -7.64
N ASP A 67 5.80 -4.42 -8.86
CA ASP A 67 6.94 -3.68 -9.39
C ASP A 67 6.65 -2.18 -9.48
N LYS A 68 5.46 -1.80 -9.88
CA LYS A 68 5.07 -0.40 -9.97
C LYS A 68 5.13 0.27 -8.60
N LEU A 69 4.61 -0.39 -7.56
CA LEU A 69 4.69 0.12 -6.20
C LEU A 69 6.15 0.18 -5.71
N SER A 70 6.93 -0.87 -5.96
CA SER A 70 8.34 -0.90 -5.58
C SER A 70 9.12 0.25 -6.17
N LYS A 71 8.91 0.55 -7.47
CA LYS A 71 9.59 1.64 -8.15
C LYS A 71 9.11 3.01 -7.68
N ALA A 72 7.83 3.15 -7.36
CA ALA A 72 7.28 4.40 -6.84
C ALA A 72 7.86 4.76 -5.47
N ILE A 73 8.06 3.75 -4.62
CA ILE A 73 8.72 3.96 -3.32
C ILE A 73 10.22 4.19 -3.52
N GLY A 74 10.86 3.33 -4.29
CA GLY A 74 12.25 3.50 -4.68
C GLY A 74 13.24 3.15 -3.57
N LEU A 75 14.52 3.19 -3.94
CA LEU A 75 15.63 2.94 -3.02
C LEU A 75 15.70 4.06 -1.99
N GLY A 76 15.71 3.71 -0.70
CA GLY A 76 15.71 4.69 0.38
C GLY A 76 14.35 5.28 0.69
N GLY A 77 13.32 4.95 -0.08
CA GLY A 77 11.96 5.38 0.17
C GLY A 77 11.55 6.66 -0.55
N VAL A 78 10.30 7.05 -0.35
CA VAL A 78 9.69 8.25 -0.92
C VAL A 78 9.08 9.09 0.19
N GLN A 79 9.23 10.41 0.09
CA GLN A 79 8.65 11.36 1.04
C GLN A 79 7.39 11.96 0.44
N ILE A 80 6.27 11.76 1.13
CA ILE A 80 4.96 12.23 0.67
C ILE A 80 4.57 13.44 1.52
N PRO A 81 4.43 14.64 0.92
CA PRO A 81 4.02 15.82 1.68
C PRO A 81 2.61 15.66 2.25
N CYS A 82 2.42 16.13 3.46
CA CYS A 82 1.12 16.20 4.11
C CYS A 82 1.09 17.39 5.06
N ASP A 83 -0.04 17.63 5.71
CA ASP A 83 -0.13 18.67 6.72
C ASP A 83 0.88 18.37 7.83
N ASP A 84 1.56 19.40 8.31
CA ASP A 84 2.53 19.36 9.40
C ASP A 84 3.83 18.59 9.09
N GLY A 85 4.08 18.21 7.83
CA GLY A 85 5.35 17.56 7.48
C GLY A 85 5.29 16.63 6.30
N VAL A 86 5.94 15.48 6.42
CA VAL A 86 6.00 14.46 5.36
C VAL A 86 5.81 13.07 5.96
N ILE A 87 5.33 12.16 5.11
CA ILE A 87 5.29 10.73 5.40
C ILE A 87 6.40 10.08 4.59
N TRP A 88 7.33 9.42 5.26
CA TRP A 88 8.43 8.73 4.61
C TRP A 88 8.08 7.25 4.48
N LEU A 89 7.69 6.85 3.27
CA LEU A 89 7.38 5.44 2.97
C LEU A 89 8.64 4.73 2.50
N LYS A 90 8.87 3.54 3.04
CA LYS A 90 9.99 2.67 2.67
C LYS A 90 9.48 1.27 2.41
N ARG A 91 10.22 0.52 1.59
CA ARG A 91 9.92 -0.89 1.36
C ARG A 91 10.30 -1.69 2.60
N GLY A 92 9.36 -2.54 3.05
CA GLY A 92 9.61 -3.44 4.18
C GLY A 92 10.35 -4.70 3.77
N SER A 93 10.64 -5.54 4.73
CA SER A 93 11.31 -6.82 4.51
C SER A 93 10.66 -7.91 5.38
N PRO A 94 10.22 -9.03 4.76
CA PRO A 94 10.22 -9.29 3.31
C PRO A 94 9.32 -8.28 2.57
N TRP A 95 9.61 -8.07 1.28
CA TRP A 95 8.88 -7.04 0.53
C TRP A 95 7.47 -7.48 0.17
N ALA A 96 7.37 -8.57 -0.60
CA ALA A 96 6.07 -9.02 -1.10
C ALA A 96 5.97 -10.54 -1.08
N GLN A 97 4.78 -11.03 -0.75
CA GLN A 97 4.47 -12.46 -0.74
C GLN A 97 3.30 -12.72 -1.67
N SER A 98 3.45 -13.74 -2.53
CA SER A 98 2.41 -14.17 -3.45
C SER A 98 1.48 -15.16 -2.76
N LEU A 99 0.18 -14.88 -2.80
CA LEU A 99 -0.85 -15.73 -2.22
C LEU A 99 -1.93 -16.00 -3.26
N THR A 100 -2.51 -17.21 -3.21
CA THR A 100 -3.65 -17.59 -4.04
C THR A 100 -4.78 -17.99 -3.11
N ASP A 101 -6.00 -17.61 -3.47
CA ASP A 101 -7.17 -18.02 -2.68
C ASP A 101 -7.31 -19.55 -2.69
N ALA A 102 -7.57 -20.14 -1.52
CA ALA A 102 -7.64 -21.59 -1.38
C ALA A 102 -8.83 -22.20 -2.11
N THR A 103 -9.92 -21.44 -2.24
CA THR A 103 -11.18 -21.92 -2.83
C THR A 103 -11.40 -21.42 -4.26
N ASP A 104 -10.73 -20.33 -4.66
CA ASP A 104 -10.84 -19.74 -5.99
C ASP A 104 -9.45 -19.41 -6.56
N LYS A 105 -8.95 -20.26 -7.44
CA LYS A 105 -7.61 -20.10 -8.05
C LYS A 105 -7.53 -18.91 -9.00
N THR A 106 -8.65 -18.29 -9.35
CA THR A 106 -8.66 -17.08 -10.18
C THR A 106 -8.42 -15.82 -9.36
N ILE A 107 -8.33 -15.93 -8.03
CA ILE A 107 -8.03 -14.79 -7.15
C ILE A 107 -6.60 -14.90 -6.67
N LYS A 108 -5.78 -13.93 -7.09
CA LYS A 108 -4.38 -13.77 -6.68
C LYS A 108 -4.27 -12.60 -5.73
N ARG A 109 -3.49 -12.77 -4.68
CA ARG A 109 -3.21 -11.71 -3.71
C ARG A 109 -1.71 -11.51 -3.58
N ARG A 110 -1.32 -10.26 -3.42
CA ARG A 110 0.05 -9.90 -3.01
C ARG A 110 -0.03 -9.22 -1.65
N TYR A 111 0.63 -9.82 -0.68
CA TYR A 111 0.79 -9.28 0.67
C TYR A 111 2.11 -8.53 0.72
N ILE A 112 2.05 -7.22 0.97
CA ILE A 112 3.21 -6.34 0.81
C ILE A 112 3.46 -5.59 2.11
N ASN A 113 4.72 -5.56 2.54
CA ASN A 113 5.15 -4.84 3.72
C ASN A 113 5.70 -3.47 3.32
N VAL A 114 5.02 -2.42 3.76
CA VAL A 114 5.47 -1.04 3.62
C VAL A 114 5.68 -0.50 5.01
N THR A 115 6.76 0.23 5.24
CA THR A 115 6.97 0.95 6.49
C THR A 115 6.77 2.44 6.26
N ALA A 116 6.24 3.11 7.27
CA ALA A 116 6.00 4.55 7.24
C ALA A 116 6.62 5.20 8.47
N GLU A 117 7.30 6.29 8.26
CA GLU A 117 7.76 7.16 9.34
C GLU A 117 7.10 8.52 9.14
N TYR A 118 6.38 8.96 10.16
CA TYR A 118 5.63 10.22 10.07
C TYR A 118 6.48 11.34 10.65
N LEU A 119 7.13 12.08 9.78
CA LEU A 119 7.93 13.25 10.14
C LEU A 119 7.00 14.47 10.19
N THR A 120 6.09 14.41 11.15
CA THR A 120 5.00 15.38 11.31
C THR A 120 4.91 15.85 12.74
N LEU A 121 4.41 17.07 12.95
CA LEU A 121 4.27 17.65 14.29
C LEU A 121 3.16 16.99 15.11
N ASN A 122 2.16 16.45 14.44
CA ASN A 122 1.02 15.82 15.09
C ASN A 122 0.79 14.42 14.55
#